data_8be8411904580e793023e55eacdd4084
#
_entry.id   8be8411904580e793023e55eacdd4084
#
_cell.length_a   1.000
_cell.length_b   1.000
_cell.length_c   1.000
_cell.angle_alpha   90.00
_cell.angle_beta   90.00
_cell.angle_gamma   90.00
#
_symmetry.space_group_name_H-M   'P 1'
#
loop_
_entity.id
_entity.type
_entity.pdbx_description
1 polymer ?
#
loop_
_entity_poly.entity_id
_entity_poly.type
_entity_poly.pdbx_seq_one_letter_code
_entity_poly.pdbx_strand_id
1 'polypeptide(L)'
;MSDTIRPSEISEVLLEQLKDIDTDLRFEEVGTVLQVSDGVVRINGLLKAEAGELLEFEDGIKAVVMNLEEDNVGAVLLGPTDKIKEGMTVKRTRRIASLNVGEGMVGRVVNPLGEPLDGKGRIEGELVEMPLERKAPGVIFRQPVTEPLQTGLKAIDSMIPIGRGQRELIIGDRQTGKTAIAIDTILNQRSAYEAGTPVYCIYVAIGQKGSTIASIVQTLKEKGALDYTIVVAATAADPAALRYYAPFAGAAIGEYFRDTGRHALVVYDDLSKQAVAYREVSLILRRPSG
;
A
#
# COMPACT_ATOMS: atom_id res chain seq x y z
N MET A 1 -53.87 45.70 -16.81
CA MET A 1 -54.23 44.31 -16.57
C MET A 1 -53.11 43.71 -15.73
N SER A 2 -53.39 43.49 -14.46
CA SER A 2 -52.41 42.91 -13.54
C SER A 2 -52.56 41.40 -13.65
N ASP A 3 -51.52 40.78 -14.23
CA ASP A 3 -51.43 39.35 -14.22
C ASP A 3 -51.18 38.88 -12.80
N THR A 4 -52.17 38.39 -12.17
CA THR A 4 -52.10 37.72 -10.89
C THR A 4 -51.70 36.28 -11.16
N ILE A 5 -50.40 35.96 -10.93
CA ILE A 5 -49.87 34.61 -11.01
C ILE A 5 -50.63 33.74 -9.99
N ARG A 6 -51.22 32.66 -10.45
CA ARG A 6 -52.01 31.75 -9.60
C ARG A 6 -51.04 30.92 -8.73
N PRO A 7 -51.39 30.66 -7.45
CA PRO A 7 -50.56 29.86 -6.55
C PRO A 7 -50.19 28.46 -7.09
N SER A 8 -51.04 27.90 -7.95
CA SER A 8 -50.81 26.63 -8.64
C SER A 8 -49.64 26.67 -9.66
N GLU A 9 -49.50 27.81 -10.37
CA GLU A 9 -48.44 28.02 -11.36
C GLU A 9 -47.06 28.18 -10.69
N ILE A 10 -47.03 28.81 -9.52
CA ILE A 10 -45.82 28.92 -8.70
C ILE A 10 -45.41 27.56 -8.18
N SER A 11 -46.34 26.69 -7.77
CA SER A 11 -46.07 25.35 -7.30
C SER A 11 -45.57 24.43 -8.43
N GLU A 12 -46.10 24.57 -9.65
CA GLU A 12 -45.60 23.79 -10.80
C GLU A 12 -44.21 24.21 -11.23
N VAL A 13 -43.90 25.49 -11.28
CA VAL A 13 -42.55 26.00 -11.61
C VAL A 13 -41.54 25.61 -10.53
N LEU A 14 -41.93 25.64 -9.25
CA LEU A 14 -41.05 25.18 -8.16
C LEU A 14 -40.84 23.66 -8.21
N LEU A 15 -41.85 22.87 -8.55
CA LEU A 15 -41.72 21.42 -8.73
C LEU A 15 -40.88 21.05 -9.97
N GLU A 16 -40.93 21.85 -11.02
CA GLU A 16 -40.13 21.67 -12.21
C GLU A 16 -38.66 22.04 -11.95
N GLN A 17 -38.39 23.13 -11.25
CA GLN A 17 -37.07 23.53 -10.81
C GLN A 17 -36.47 22.56 -9.76
N LEU A 18 -37.30 21.92 -8.92
CA LEU A 18 -36.88 20.88 -7.99
C LEU A 18 -36.60 19.53 -8.68
N LYS A 19 -37.20 19.29 -9.86
CA LYS A 19 -36.87 18.09 -10.67
C LYS A 19 -35.56 18.22 -11.45
N ASP A 20 -35.20 19.46 -11.81
CA ASP A 20 -33.91 19.75 -12.48
C ASP A 20 -32.76 19.96 -11.49
N ILE A 21 -33.01 20.00 -10.19
CA ILE A 21 -31.97 19.84 -9.19
C ILE A 21 -31.67 18.35 -9.18
N ASP A 22 -30.62 18.00 -9.90
CA ASP A 22 -29.99 16.66 -9.92
C ASP A 22 -29.79 16.24 -8.46
N THR A 23 -30.64 15.35 -7.97
CA THR A 23 -30.65 14.86 -6.59
C THR A 23 -29.50 13.88 -6.34
N ASP A 24 -28.45 13.89 -7.15
CA ASP A 24 -27.11 13.46 -6.80
C ASP A 24 -26.37 14.54 -5.99
N LEU A 25 -27.04 15.10 -5.00
CA LEU A 25 -26.35 15.56 -3.80
C LEU A 25 -25.72 14.30 -3.20
N ARG A 26 -24.59 13.89 -3.76
CA ARG A 26 -23.62 13.07 -3.05
C ARG A 26 -23.28 13.89 -1.82
N PHE A 27 -23.95 13.60 -0.71
CA PHE A 27 -23.50 14.05 0.58
C PHE A 27 -22.10 13.42 0.73
N GLU A 28 -21.09 14.13 0.25
CA GLU A 28 -19.72 13.84 0.59
C GLU A 28 -19.69 13.98 2.09
N GLU A 29 -19.62 12.84 2.78
CA GLU A 29 -19.51 12.84 4.23
C GLU A 29 -18.16 13.45 4.56
N VAL A 30 -18.23 14.65 5.10
CA VAL A 30 -17.08 15.52 5.36
C VAL A 30 -16.85 15.54 6.86
N GLY A 31 -15.61 15.38 7.25
CA GLY A 31 -15.18 15.53 8.64
C GLY A 31 -14.25 16.72 8.82
N THR A 32 -14.05 17.09 10.08
CA THR A 32 -13.13 18.17 10.47
C THR A 32 -12.05 17.62 11.37
N VAL A 33 -10.81 17.98 11.10
CA VAL A 33 -9.65 17.58 11.91
C VAL A 33 -9.74 18.24 13.28
N LEU A 34 -9.81 17.45 14.34
CA LEU A 34 -9.79 17.88 15.74
C LEU A 34 -8.37 18.05 16.28
N GLN A 35 -7.50 17.13 15.91
CA GLN A 35 -6.13 17.08 16.43
C GLN A 35 -5.21 16.39 15.43
N VAL A 36 -3.98 16.87 15.34
CA VAL A 36 -2.88 16.25 14.59
C VAL A 36 -1.73 15.95 15.53
N SER A 37 -1.22 14.73 15.53
CA SER A 37 -0.05 14.33 16.32
C SER A 37 0.69 13.21 15.62
N ASP A 38 1.99 13.41 15.39
CA ASP A 38 2.94 12.38 14.91
C ASP A 38 2.43 11.48 13.78
N GLY A 39 1.77 12.07 12.76
CA GLY A 39 1.26 11.33 11.62
C GLY A 39 -0.11 10.68 11.83
N VAL A 40 -0.77 10.93 12.95
CA VAL A 40 -2.15 10.53 13.22
C VAL A 40 -3.03 11.75 13.34
N VAL A 41 -4.23 11.66 12.79
CA VAL A 41 -5.26 12.69 12.87
C VAL A 41 -6.50 12.13 13.56
N ARG A 42 -7.11 12.94 14.41
CA ARG A 42 -8.44 12.71 14.95
C ARG A 42 -9.41 13.61 14.22
N ILE A 43 -10.49 13.02 13.76
CA ILE A 43 -11.46 13.66 12.87
C ILE A 43 -12.83 13.55 13.51
N ASN A 44 -13.53 14.66 13.63
CA ASN A 44 -14.94 14.70 14.00
C ASN A 44 -15.82 14.57 12.76
N GLY A 45 -16.95 13.94 12.89
CA GLY A 45 -17.82 13.60 11.77
C GLY A 45 -17.47 12.22 11.20
N LEU A 46 -17.74 12.00 9.92
CA LEU A 46 -17.45 10.73 9.25
C LEU A 46 -18.04 9.49 9.95
N LEU A 47 -19.25 9.62 10.52
CA LEU A 47 -19.92 8.58 11.32
C LEU A 47 -20.11 7.24 10.59
N LYS A 48 -20.06 7.25 9.26
CA LYS A 48 -20.19 6.06 8.43
C LYS A 48 -18.86 5.56 7.87
N ALA A 49 -17.73 6.12 8.33
CA ALA A 49 -16.41 5.65 7.90
C ALA A 49 -16.18 4.20 8.32
N GLU A 50 -15.49 3.46 7.48
CA GLU A 50 -15.14 2.07 7.73
C GLU A 50 -13.65 1.94 8.09
N ALA A 51 -13.31 0.95 8.92
CA ALA A 51 -11.91 0.67 9.21
C ALA A 51 -11.17 0.25 7.93
N GLY A 52 -9.98 0.83 7.70
CA GLY A 52 -9.22 0.64 6.47
C GLY A 52 -9.65 1.53 5.31
N GLU A 53 -10.67 2.38 5.47
CA GLU A 53 -11.10 3.31 4.44
C GLU A 53 -10.06 4.41 4.21
N LEU A 54 -9.84 4.78 2.95
CA LEU A 54 -9.06 5.96 2.58
C LEU A 54 -9.86 7.23 2.76
N LEU A 55 -9.24 8.20 3.39
CA LEU A 55 -9.71 9.58 3.48
C LEU A 55 -8.80 10.48 2.63
N GLU A 56 -9.34 11.57 2.12
CA GLU A 56 -8.62 12.54 1.32
C GLU A 56 -8.80 13.95 1.87
N PHE A 57 -7.68 14.64 2.07
CA PHE A 57 -7.64 16.04 2.48
C PHE A 57 -7.65 16.96 1.27
N GLU A 58 -7.98 18.24 1.47
CA GLU A 58 -8.04 19.24 0.40
C GLU A 58 -6.72 19.35 -0.38
N ASP A 59 -5.58 19.12 0.27
CA ASP A 59 -4.24 19.14 -0.35
C ASP A 59 -3.90 17.83 -1.10
N GLY A 60 -4.82 16.89 -1.23
CA GLY A 60 -4.61 15.58 -1.86
C GLY A 60 -3.83 14.58 -0.99
N ILE A 61 -3.50 14.95 0.26
CA ILE A 61 -2.90 14.02 1.23
C ILE A 61 -3.96 12.99 1.60
N LYS A 62 -3.53 11.72 1.68
CA LYS A 62 -4.39 10.60 2.05
C LYS A 62 -4.14 10.16 3.48
N ALA A 63 -5.17 9.64 4.12
CA ALA A 63 -5.09 8.95 5.39
C ALA A 63 -5.88 7.64 5.36
N VAL A 64 -5.54 6.71 6.22
CA VAL A 64 -6.28 5.46 6.39
C VAL A 64 -6.96 5.46 7.75
N VAL A 65 -8.25 5.17 7.76
CA VAL A 65 -9.03 4.99 9.00
C VAL A 65 -8.52 3.76 9.75
N MET A 66 -8.02 3.98 10.96
CA MET A 66 -7.48 2.91 11.80
C MET A 66 -8.31 2.67 13.06
N ASN A 67 -8.98 3.70 13.57
CA ASN A 67 -9.77 3.61 14.78
C ASN A 67 -11.12 4.31 14.60
N LEU A 68 -12.17 3.64 15.06
CA LEU A 68 -13.54 4.17 15.07
C LEU A 68 -13.96 4.30 16.53
N GLU A 69 -14.08 5.52 17.00
CA GLU A 69 -14.60 5.86 18.32
C GLU A 69 -16.03 6.40 18.20
N GLU A 70 -16.73 6.52 19.31
CA GLU A 70 -18.13 6.96 19.32
C GLU A 70 -18.31 8.35 18.72
N ASP A 71 -17.40 9.28 19.03
CA ASP A 71 -17.47 10.70 18.63
C ASP A 71 -16.42 11.13 17.59
N ASN A 72 -15.45 10.26 17.28
CA ASN A 72 -14.36 10.62 16.38
C ASN A 72 -13.76 9.40 15.64
N VAL A 73 -13.08 9.72 14.56
CA VAL A 73 -12.34 8.74 13.74
C VAL A 73 -10.85 9.01 13.85
N GLY A 74 -10.09 8.01 14.24
CA GLY A 74 -8.63 8.02 14.22
C GLY A 74 -8.11 7.53 12.88
N ALA A 75 -7.38 8.38 12.17
CA ALA A 75 -6.77 8.03 10.88
C ALA A 75 -5.27 8.29 10.87
N VAL A 76 -4.52 7.51 10.10
CA VAL A 76 -3.07 7.61 9.96
C VAL A 76 -2.73 8.22 8.62
N LEU A 77 -1.94 9.30 8.64
CA LEU A 77 -1.54 10.02 7.44
C LEU A 77 -0.54 9.21 6.61
N LEU A 78 -0.80 9.13 5.32
CA LEU A 78 0.08 8.50 4.33
C LEU A 78 1.01 9.53 3.64
N GLY A 79 1.13 10.71 4.20
CA GLY A 79 1.92 11.81 3.66
C GLY A 79 2.51 12.70 4.76
N PRO A 80 3.13 13.82 4.38
CA PRO A 80 3.76 14.74 5.32
C PRO A 80 2.74 15.36 6.28
N THR A 81 3.07 15.30 7.58
CA THR A 81 2.19 15.77 8.66
C THR A 81 2.13 17.29 8.77
N ASP A 82 3.19 17.99 8.36
CA ASP A 82 3.36 19.43 8.48
C ASP A 82 2.34 20.26 7.71
N LYS A 83 1.72 19.65 6.70
CA LYS A 83 0.67 20.28 5.88
C LYS A 83 -0.72 20.20 6.49
N ILE A 84 -0.97 19.26 7.40
CA ILE A 84 -2.29 19.04 7.99
C ILE A 84 -2.41 19.85 9.28
N LYS A 85 -3.51 20.58 9.41
CA LYS A 85 -3.81 21.44 10.56
C LYS A 85 -5.18 21.14 11.15
N GLU A 86 -5.34 21.46 12.43
CA GLU A 86 -6.65 21.46 13.09
C GLU A 86 -7.63 22.37 12.36
N GLY A 87 -8.87 21.93 12.25
CA GLY A 87 -9.93 22.62 11.51
C GLY A 87 -9.98 22.35 10.02
N MET A 88 -9.00 21.64 9.43
CA MET A 88 -9.03 21.26 8.02
C MET A 88 -10.16 20.27 7.73
N THR A 89 -10.67 20.36 6.52
CA THR A 89 -11.71 19.49 5.99
C THR A 89 -11.10 18.20 5.44
N VAL A 90 -11.75 17.08 5.69
CA VAL A 90 -11.38 15.77 5.16
C VAL A 90 -12.63 15.07 4.60
N LYS A 91 -12.47 14.39 3.47
CA LYS A 91 -13.56 13.71 2.76
C LYS A 91 -13.36 12.20 2.80
N ARG A 92 -14.46 11.47 2.88
CA ARG A 92 -14.47 10.01 2.65
C ARG A 92 -14.28 9.71 1.17
N THR A 93 -13.47 8.73 0.87
CA THR A 93 -13.36 8.21 -0.50
C THR A 93 -14.30 7.02 -0.74
N ARG A 94 -14.83 6.40 0.32
CA ARG A 94 -15.61 5.15 0.29
C ARG A 94 -14.83 3.99 -0.37
N ARG A 95 -13.53 4.07 -0.33
CA ARG A 95 -12.61 3.06 -0.87
C ARG A 95 -11.71 2.57 0.23
N ILE A 96 -11.56 1.27 0.35
CA ILE A 96 -10.59 0.64 1.25
C ILE A 96 -9.18 0.91 0.69
N ALA A 97 -8.21 1.06 1.60
CA ALA A 97 -6.82 1.27 1.22
C ALA A 97 -6.34 0.21 0.25
N SER A 98 -6.02 0.62 -0.95
CA SER A 98 -5.70 -0.24 -2.08
C SER A 98 -4.54 0.33 -2.89
N LEU A 99 -3.91 -0.52 -3.67
CA LEU A 99 -2.79 -0.23 -4.54
C LEU A 99 -3.14 -0.63 -5.98
N ASN A 100 -2.86 0.23 -6.93
CA ASN A 100 -2.99 -0.11 -8.34
C ASN A 100 -1.75 -0.90 -8.78
N VAL A 101 -1.94 -2.15 -9.17
CA VAL A 101 -0.86 -3.10 -9.52
C VAL A 101 -1.03 -3.58 -10.96
N GLY A 102 0.07 -3.71 -11.66
CA GLY A 102 0.11 -4.23 -13.03
C GLY A 102 1.52 -4.54 -13.50
N GLU A 103 1.64 -5.07 -14.70
CA GLU A 103 2.94 -5.43 -15.30
C GLU A 103 3.87 -4.22 -15.48
N GLY A 104 3.29 -3.03 -15.69
CA GLY A 104 4.07 -1.80 -15.80
C GLY A 104 4.86 -1.41 -14.53
N MET A 105 4.63 -2.10 -13.42
CA MET A 105 5.43 -1.94 -12.19
C MET A 105 6.76 -2.68 -12.24
N VAL A 106 6.93 -3.65 -13.13
CA VAL A 106 8.18 -4.40 -13.25
C VAL A 106 9.31 -3.45 -13.69
N GLY A 107 10.44 -3.54 -13.02
CA GLY A 107 11.57 -2.62 -13.26
C GLY A 107 11.43 -1.24 -12.63
N ARG A 108 10.41 -1.02 -11.80
CA ARG A 108 10.14 0.26 -11.16
C ARG A 108 10.48 0.24 -9.67
N VAL A 109 10.74 1.44 -9.16
CA VAL A 109 10.87 1.71 -7.72
C VAL A 109 9.68 2.57 -7.31
N VAL A 110 8.88 2.07 -6.37
CA VAL A 110 7.64 2.72 -5.92
C VAL A 110 7.60 2.87 -4.40
N ASN A 111 6.78 3.79 -3.92
CA ASN A 111 6.44 3.86 -2.50
C ASN A 111 5.31 2.85 -2.16
N PRO A 112 4.93 2.67 -0.88
CA PRO A 112 3.84 1.78 -0.48
C PRO A 112 2.46 2.15 -1.04
N LEU A 113 2.29 3.33 -1.62
CA LEU A 113 1.06 3.77 -2.30
C LEU A 113 1.09 3.49 -3.81
N GLY A 114 2.18 2.91 -4.34
CA GLY A 114 2.38 2.67 -5.77
C GLY A 114 2.85 3.88 -6.56
N GLU A 115 3.21 4.96 -5.89
CA GLU A 115 3.74 6.14 -6.56
C GLU A 115 5.21 5.93 -6.94
N PRO A 116 5.61 6.24 -8.18
CA PRO A 116 6.97 6.01 -8.64
C PRO A 116 7.97 6.96 -7.98
N LEU A 117 9.10 6.39 -7.53
CA LEU A 117 10.22 7.10 -6.92
C LEU A 117 11.45 7.16 -7.83
N ASP A 118 11.41 6.49 -8.98
CA ASP A 118 12.55 6.30 -9.89
C ASP A 118 12.70 7.41 -10.95
N GLY A 119 11.85 8.43 -10.92
CA GLY A 119 11.89 9.55 -11.87
C GLY A 119 11.46 9.19 -13.31
N LYS A 120 10.97 7.97 -13.56
CA LYS A 120 10.56 7.51 -14.88
C LYS A 120 9.11 7.88 -15.27
N GLY A 121 8.45 8.75 -14.50
CA GLY A 121 7.06 9.13 -14.74
C GLY A 121 6.04 8.08 -14.26
N ARG A 122 4.81 8.24 -14.70
CA ARG A 122 3.69 7.36 -14.30
C ARG A 122 3.93 5.91 -14.72
N ILE A 123 3.35 4.98 -13.98
CA ILE A 123 3.33 3.57 -14.35
C ILE A 123 2.33 3.41 -15.48
N GLU A 124 2.79 2.86 -16.59
CA GLU A 124 2.00 2.62 -17.80
C GLU A 124 1.41 1.22 -17.80
N GLY A 125 0.37 1.01 -18.63
CA GLY A 125 -0.28 -0.28 -18.82
C GLY A 125 -1.57 -0.44 -18.02
N GLU A 126 -2.14 -1.62 -18.10
CA GLU A 126 -3.34 -1.99 -17.36
C GLU A 126 -3.01 -2.20 -15.88
N LEU A 127 -3.73 -1.49 -15.02
CA LEU A 127 -3.56 -1.54 -13.57
C LEU A 127 -4.85 -2.06 -12.93
N VAL A 128 -4.70 -3.02 -12.05
CA VAL A 128 -5.78 -3.62 -11.25
C VAL A 128 -5.68 -3.11 -9.81
N GLU A 129 -6.80 -2.72 -9.24
CA GLU A 129 -6.87 -2.30 -7.85
C GLU A 129 -6.78 -3.49 -6.91
N MET A 130 -5.72 -3.55 -6.09
CA MET A 130 -5.46 -4.60 -5.12
C MET A 130 -5.56 -4.04 -3.70
N PRO A 131 -6.42 -4.58 -2.82
CA PRO A 131 -6.48 -4.15 -1.42
C PRO A 131 -5.15 -4.39 -0.70
N LEU A 132 -4.73 -3.43 0.13
CA LEU A 132 -3.52 -3.58 0.94
C LEU A 132 -3.71 -4.65 2.01
N GLU A 133 -4.85 -4.64 2.69
CA GLU A 133 -5.19 -5.67 3.67
C GLU A 133 -6.18 -6.67 3.04
N ARG A 134 -5.69 -7.86 2.73
CA ARG A 134 -6.48 -8.93 2.13
C ARG A 134 -6.39 -10.20 2.96
N LYS A 135 -7.52 -10.85 3.17
CA LYS A 135 -7.55 -12.15 3.83
C LYS A 135 -6.84 -13.20 2.96
N ALA A 136 -5.86 -13.88 3.53
CA ALA A 136 -5.14 -14.95 2.84
C ALA A 136 -6.09 -16.10 2.45
N PRO A 137 -5.81 -16.82 1.32
CA PRO A 137 -6.55 -18.01 0.94
C PRO A 137 -6.58 -19.05 2.06
N GLY A 138 -7.75 -19.61 2.32
CA GLY A 138 -7.94 -20.68 3.31
C GLY A 138 -7.21 -21.97 2.91
N VAL A 139 -7.10 -22.92 3.84
CA VAL A 139 -6.35 -24.17 3.65
C VAL A 139 -6.82 -24.96 2.43
N ILE A 140 -8.13 -24.98 2.17
CA ILE A 140 -8.74 -25.71 1.04
C ILE A 140 -8.25 -25.21 -0.34
N PHE A 141 -7.92 -23.91 -0.43
CA PHE A 141 -7.46 -23.28 -1.67
C PHE A 141 -5.94 -23.33 -1.87
N ARG A 142 -5.20 -23.87 -0.91
CA ARG A 142 -3.74 -23.95 -0.99
C ARG A 142 -3.31 -25.25 -1.65
N GLN A 143 -2.36 -25.15 -2.56
CA GLN A 143 -1.70 -26.30 -3.16
C GLN A 143 -0.50 -26.74 -2.30
N PRO A 144 -0.13 -28.03 -2.32
CA PRO A 144 1.13 -28.50 -1.76
C PRO A 144 2.32 -27.79 -2.40
N VAL A 145 3.38 -27.58 -1.61
CA VAL A 145 4.65 -27.04 -2.13
C VAL A 145 5.39 -28.17 -2.84
N THR A 146 5.49 -28.09 -4.16
CA THR A 146 6.10 -29.15 -5.00
C THR A 146 7.25 -28.65 -5.85
N GLU A 147 7.38 -27.32 -6.02
CA GLU A 147 8.41 -26.73 -6.87
C GLU A 147 9.46 -26.01 -6.03
N PRO A 148 10.76 -26.28 -6.24
CA PRO A 148 11.82 -25.59 -5.52
C PRO A 148 12.00 -24.14 -6.01
N LEU A 149 12.35 -23.25 -5.08
CA LEU A 149 12.90 -21.94 -5.37
C LEU A 149 14.42 -22.04 -5.29
N GLN A 150 15.08 -21.88 -6.41
CA GLN A 150 16.54 -21.93 -6.46
C GLN A 150 17.14 -20.62 -5.96
N THR A 151 17.77 -20.64 -4.79
CA THR A 151 18.41 -19.44 -4.22
C THR A 151 19.78 -19.16 -4.82
N GLY A 152 20.44 -20.18 -5.40
CA GLY A 152 21.82 -20.13 -5.87
C GLY A 152 22.85 -20.31 -4.76
N LEU A 153 22.39 -20.46 -3.52
CA LEU A 153 23.23 -20.68 -2.36
C LEU A 153 23.26 -22.17 -2.05
N LYS A 154 24.43 -22.85 -2.30
CA LYS A 154 24.58 -24.30 -2.17
C LYS A 154 24.11 -24.83 -0.81
N ALA A 155 24.42 -24.12 0.28
CA ALA A 155 24.02 -24.53 1.62
C ALA A 155 22.51 -24.55 1.81
N ILE A 156 21.78 -23.61 1.21
CA ILE A 156 20.33 -23.56 1.27
C ILE A 156 19.73 -24.60 0.33
N ASP A 157 20.08 -24.54 -0.94
CA ASP A 157 19.46 -25.36 -1.98
C ASP A 157 19.69 -26.88 -1.79
N SER A 158 20.81 -27.28 -1.16
CA SER A 158 21.13 -28.69 -0.92
C SER A 158 20.68 -29.26 0.43
N MET A 159 20.60 -28.43 1.48
CA MET A 159 20.32 -28.93 2.83
C MET A 159 18.93 -28.49 3.37
N ILE A 160 18.46 -27.30 3.02
CA ILE A 160 17.21 -26.73 3.49
C ILE A 160 16.49 -26.04 2.32
N PRO A 161 16.15 -26.77 1.25
CA PRO A 161 15.58 -26.16 0.05
C PRO A 161 14.29 -25.43 0.35
N ILE A 162 14.13 -24.25 -0.27
CA ILE A 162 12.94 -23.43 -0.16
C ILE A 162 12.01 -23.77 -1.33
N GLY A 163 10.74 -23.94 -1.06
CA GLY A 163 9.73 -24.20 -2.09
C GLY A 163 8.93 -22.96 -2.48
N ARG A 164 8.46 -22.92 -3.71
CA ARG A 164 7.55 -21.87 -4.18
C ARG A 164 6.22 -21.98 -3.44
N GLY A 165 5.83 -20.90 -2.76
CA GLY A 165 4.69 -20.85 -1.85
C GLY A 165 5.06 -21.01 -0.37
N GLN A 166 6.34 -21.27 -0.06
CA GLN A 166 6.84 -21.33 1.30
C GLN A 166 7.10 -19.93 1.86
N ARG A 167 7.11 -19.83 3.18
CA ARG A 167 7.59 -18.66 3.93
C ARG A 167 8.83 -19.06 4.68
N GLU A 168 9.89 -18.25 4.53
CA GLU A 168 11.18 -18.49 5.15
C GLU A 168 11.63 -17.27 5.94
N LEU A 169 12.21 -17.50 7.12
CA LEU A 169 12.75 -16.46 7.97
C LEU A 169 14.27 -16.45 7.90
N ILE A 170 14.84 -15.31 7.51
CA ILE A 170 16.27 -15.05 7.61
C ILE A 170 16.51 -14.22 8.88
N ILE A 171 17.05 -14.84 9.92
CA ILE A 171 17.30 -14.20 11.21
C ILE A 171 18.80 -14.10 11.49
N GLY A 172 19.22 -13.02 12.12
CA GLY A 172 20.61 -12.79 12.53
C GLY A 172 20.84 -11.34 12.94
N ASP A 173 21.99 -11.08 13.53
CA ASP A 173 22.42 -9.75 13.96
C ASP A 173 22.68 -8.80 12.78
N ARG A 174 22.97 -7.54 13.10
CA ARG A 174 23.33 -6.55 12.08
C ARG A 174 24.58 -6.99 11.33
N GLN A 175 24.62 -6.74 10.01
CA GLN A 175 25.76 -7.03 9.12
C GLN A 175 26.15 -8.52 9.00
N THR A 176 25.25 -9.45 9.30
CA THR A 176 25.47 -10.90 9.14
C THR A 176 25.15 -11.44 7.75
N GLY A 177 24.83 -10.58 6.79
CA GLY A 177 24.60 -10.98 5.40
C GLY A 177 23.13 -11.30 5.05
N LYS A 178 22.14 -10.98 5.91
CA LYS A 178 20.72 -11.23 5.62
C LYS A 178 20.26 -10.65 4.28
N THR A 179 20.54 -9.37 4.05
CA THR A 179 20.22 -8.69 2.79
C THR A 179 20.96 -9.31 1.61
N ALA A 180 22.22 -9.76 1.79
CA ALA A 180 22.99 -10.41 0.73
C ALA A 180 22.31 -11.70 0.27
N ILE A 181 21.87 -12.57 1.20
CA ILE A 181 21.13 -13.79 0.89
C ILE A 181 19.87 -13.47 0.06
N ALA A 182 19.13 -12.45 0.46
CA ALA A 182 17.91 -12.03 -0.24
C ALA A 182 18.22 -11.52 -1.67
N ILE A 183 19.23 -10.68 -1.83
CA ILE A 183 19.64 -10.14 -3.14
C ILE A 183 20.19 -11.25 -4.02
N ASP A 184 21.04 -12.13 -3.51
CA ASP A 184 21.58 -13.26 -4.27
C ASP A 184 20.46 -14.18 -4.76
N THR A 185 19.44 -14.41 -3.93
CA THR A 185 18.25 -15.18 -4.33
C THR A 185 17.49 -14.50 -5.48
N ILE A 186 17.32 -13.17 -5.43
CA ILE A 186 16.72 -12.42 -6.54
C ILE A 186 17.57 -12.54 -7.81
N LEU A 187 18.88 -12.33 -7.70
CA LEU A 187 19.80 -12.42 -8.84
C LEU A 187 19.77 -13.79 -9.51
N ASN A 188 19.61 -14.86 -8.71
CA ASN A 188 19.56 -16.24 -9.21
C ASN A 188 18.29 -16.57 -9.99
N GLN A 189 17.22 -15.75 -9.92
CA GLN A 189 16.02 -15.96 -10.72
C GLN A 189 16.19 -15.60 -12.21
N ARG A 190 17.33 -15.08 -12.60
CA ARG A 190 17.63 -14.70 -13.98
C ARG A 190 17.48 -15.86 -14.97
N SER A 191 17.91 -17.05 -14.61
CA SER A 191 17.78 -18.24 -15.47
C SER A 191 16.32 -18.60 -15.77
N ALA A 192 15.43 -18.47 -14.79
CA ALA A 192 14.00 -18.68 -14.95
C ALA A 192 13.38 -17.59 -15.83
N TYR A 193 13.82 -16.34 -15.69
CA TYR A 193 13.39 -15.23 -16.53
C TYR A 193 13.79 -15.42 -17.99
N GLU A 194 15.05 -15.78 -18.27
CA GLU A 194 15.56 -16.04 -19.61
C GLU A 194 14.90 -17.29 -20.25
N ALA A 195 14.47 -18.26 -19.45
CA ALA A 195 13.74 -19.44 -19.91
C ALA A 195 12.24 -19.16 -20.20
N GLY A 196 11.74 -17.95 -20.00
CA GLY A 196 10.35 -17.58 -20.22
C GLY A 196 9.37 -18.02 -19.13
N THR A 197 9.87 -18.45 -17.97
CA THR A 197 9.09 -18.81 -16.78
C THR A 197 9.50 -17.96 -15.58
N PRO A 198 9.33 -16.62 -15.64
CA PRO A 198 9.88 -15.71 -14.64
C PRO A 198 9.30 -15.95 -13.26
N VAL A 199 10.14 -15.77 -12.25
CA VAL A 199 9.72 -15.49 -10.88
C VAL A 199 9.83 -13.99 -10.68
N TYR A 200 8.68 -13.32 -10.58
CA TYR A 200 8.67 -11.88 -10.33
C TYR A 200 9.09 -11.61 -8.90
N CYS A 201 10.12 -10.79 -8.74
CA CYS A 201 10.69 -10.49 -7.43
C CYS A 201 10.16 -9.14 -6.93
N ILE A 202 9.72 -9.09 -5.68
CA ILE A 202 9.30 -7.88 -5.02
C ILE A 202 10.22 -7.66 -3.81
N TYR A 203 11.10 -6.67 -3.92
CA TYR A 203 11.97 -6.29 -2.82
C TYR A 203 11.36 -5.13 -2.04
N VAL A 204 10.98 -5.39 -0.79
CA VAL A 204 10.35 -4.42 0.09
C VAL A 204 11.37 -3.89 1.09
N ALA A 205 11.86 -2.69 0.85
CA ALA A 205 12.79 -1.99 1.74
C ALA A 205 12.01 -1.21 2.80
N ILE A 206 12.13 -1.62 4.06
CA ILE A 206 11.36 -1.07 5.17
C ILE A 206 12.28 -0.30 6.13
N GLY A 207 12.08 1.02 6.24
CA GLY A 207 12.82 1.86 7.18
C GLY A 207 14.33 1.88 6.94
N GLN A 208 14.79 1.62 5.73
CA GLN A 208 16.20 1.68 5.35
C GLN A 208 16.59 3.11 4.96
N LYS A 209 17.92 3.39 4.99
CA LYS A 209 18.42 4.66 4.46
C LYS A 209 18.24 4.70 2.94
N GLY A 210 17.83 5.84 2.39
CA GLY A 210 17.68 6.02 0.96
C GLY A 210 18.93 5.66 0.15
N SER A 211 20.13 5.95 0.66
CA SER A 211 21.39 5.56 0.03
C SER A 211 21.59 4.04 -0.06
N THR A 212 21.14 3.29 0.94
CA THR A 212 21.19 1.82 0.93
C THR A 212 20.25 1.26 -0.15
N ILE A 213 19.02 1.80 -0.20
CA ILE A 213 18.05 1.40 -1.23
C ILE A 213 18.58 1.71 -2.63
N ALA A 214 19.14 2.91 -2.84
CA ALA A 214 19.75 3.29 -4.10
C ALA A 214 20.87 2.34 -4.53
N SER A 215 21.73 1.92 -3.59
CA SER A 215 22.81 0.95 -3.85
C SER A 215 22.26 -0.42 -4.26
N ILE A 216 21.18 -0.90 -3.61
CA ILE A 216 20.52 -2.16 -3.97
C ILE A 216 19.90 -2.08 -5.36
N VAL A 217 19.15 -1.01 -5.65
CA VAL A 217 18.56 -0.76 -6.98
C VAL A 217 19.64 -0.75 -8.06
N GLN A 218 20.76 -0.08 -7.80
CA GLN A 218 21.88 -0.02 -8.73
C GLN A 218 22.47 -1.43 -8.95
N THR A 219 22.66 -2.21 -7.91
CA THR A 219 23.15 -3.61 -8.01
C THR A 219 22.19 -4.47 -8.85
N LEU A 220 20.88 -4.39 -8.60
CA LEU A 220 19.88 -5.13 -9.37
C LEU A 220 19.90 -4.72 -10.85
N LYS A 221 20.04 -3.42 -11.12
CA LYS A 221 20.14 -2.88 -12.49
C LYS A 221 21.40 -3.37 -13.20
N GLU A 222 22.56 -3.25 -12.58
CA GLU A 222 23.85 -3.68 -13.16
C GLU A 222 23.90 -5.18 -13.46
N LYS A 223 23.21 -5.96 -12.65
CA LYS A 223 23.10 -7.42 -12.83
C LYS A 223 21.94 -7.84 -13.73
N GLY A 224 21.15 -6.91 -14.28
CA GLY A 224 19.99 -7.19 -15.13
C GLY A 224 18.80 -7.83 -14.40
N ALA A 225 18.81 -7.81 -13.06
CA ALA A 225 17.73 -8.38 -12.27
C ALA A 225 16.53 -7.43 -12.08
N LEU A 226 16.71 -6.15 -12.41
CA LEU A 226 15.61 -5.18 -12.34
C LEU A 226 14.51 -5.49 -13.37
N ASP A 227 14.85 -6.18 -14.47
CA ASP A 227 13.91 -6.53 -15.54
C ASP A 227 12.78 -7.48 -15.10
N TYR A 228 12.92 -8.12 -13.94
CA TYR A 228 11.90 -8.97 -13.32
C TYR A 228 11.68 -8.65 -11.84
N THR A 229 12.14 -7.47 -11.39
CA THR A 229 12.05 -7.06 -9.98
C THR A 229 11.30 -5.73 -9.83
N ILE A 230 10.46 -5.65 -8.84
CA ILE A 230 9.79 -4.44 -8.37
C ILE A 230 10.38 -4.08 -7.01
N VAL A 231 10.72 -2.82 -6.78
CA VAL A 231 11.22 -2.34 -5.49
C VAL A 231 10.16 -1.47 -4.83
N VAL A 232 9.71 -1.87 -3.64
CA VAL A 232 8.84 -1.06 -2.79
C VAL A 232 9.69 -0.43 -1.71
N ALA A 233 9.76 0.89 -1.67
CA ALA A 233 10.64 1.61 -0.77
C ALA A 233 9.85 2.47 0.22
N ALA A 234 10.01 2.17 1.52
CA ALA A 234 9.62 3.02 2.63
C ALA A 234 10.89 3.35 3.44
N THR A 235 11.41 4.54 3.28
CA THR A 235 12.68 4.97 3.89
C THR A 235 12.53 5.24 5.38
N ALA A 236 13.67 5.39 6.08
CA ALA A 236 13.67 5.77 7.49
C ALA A 236 13.14 7.20 7.73
N ALA A 237 13.12 8.04 6.69
CA ALA A 237 12.62 9.41 6.76
C ALA A 237 11.10 9.50 6.49
N ASP A 238 10.50 8.42 5.96
CA ASP A 238 9.07 8.40 5.67
C ASP A 238 8.25 8.23 6.96
N PRO A 239 6.99 8.70 6.97
CA PRO A 239 6.07 8.51 8.08
C PRO A 239 5.95 7.05 8.51
N ALA A 240 5.70 6.81 9.81
CA ALA A 240 5.53 5.47 10.37
C ALA A 240 4.46 4.66 9.63
N ALA A 241 3.39 5.32 9.19
CA ALA A 241 2.32 4.71 8.40
C ALA A 241 2.82 4.06 7.11
N LEU A 242 3.66 4.75 6.33
CA LEU A 242 4.21 4.18 5.09
C LEU A 242 5.12 2.99 5.38
N ARG A 243 5.93 3.05 6.45
CA ARG A 243 6.76 1.91 6.88
C ARG A 243 5.91 0.73 7.36
N TYR A 244 4.76 1.01 8.00
CA TYR A 244 3.79 -0.01 8.41
C TYR A 244 3.13 -0.68 7.20
N TYR A 245 2.68 0.08 6.20
CA TYR A 245 1.99 -0.44 5.02
C TYR A 245 2.90 -1.04 3.95
N ALA A 246 4.22 -0.81 4.00
CA ALA A 246 5.15 -1.33 3.01
C ALA A 246 5.07 -2.85 2.79
N PRO A 247 5.03 -3.72 3.82
CA PRO A 247 4.87 -5.16 3.62
C PRO A 247 3.53 -5.53 2.96
N PHE A 248 2.45 -4.83 3.29
CA PHE A 248 1.14 -5.06 2.69
C PHE A 248 1.13 -4.70 1.20
N ALA A 249 1.78 -3.59 0.83
CA ALA A 249 1.95 -3.21 -0.56
C ALA A 249 2.76 -4.26 -1.34
N GLY A 250 3.87 -4.75 -0.76
CA GLY A 250 4.65 -5.83 -1.35
C GLY A 250 3.85 -7.13 -1.50
N ALA A 251 3.03 -7.47 -0.50
CA ALA A 251 2.12 -8.61 -0.57
C ALA A 251 1.08 -8.44 -1.67
N ALA A 252 0.41 -7.29 -1.76
CA ALA A 252 -0.59 -7.00 -2.79
C ALA A 252 -0.02 -7.12 -4.20
N ILE A 253 1.21 -6.64 -4.43
CA ILE A 253 1.92 -6.81 -5.70
C ILE A 253 2.21 -8.29 -5.97
N GLY A 254 2.71 -9.03 -4.99
CA GLY A 254 2.97 -10.47 -5.12
C GLY A 254 1.70 -11.28 -5.38
N GLU A 255 0.59 -10.91 -4.75
CA GLU A 255 -0.73 -11.52 -4.94
C GLU A 255 -1.29 -11.31 -6.34
N TYR A 256 -1.06 -10.17 -6.96
CA TYR A 256 -1.43 -9.93 -8.35
C TYR A 256 -0.78 -10.96 -9.29
N PHE A 257 0.53 -11.19 -9.16
CA PHE A 257 1.21 -12.20 -9.96
C PHE A 257 0.72 -13.62 -9.65
N ARG A 258 0.53 -13.95 -8.38
CA ARG A 258 -0.04 -15.24 -7.95
C ARG A 258 -1.43 -15.47 -8.55
N ASP A 259 -2.31 -14.50 -8.44
CA ASP A 259 -3.71 -14.61 -8.87
C ASP A 259 -3.84 -14.69 -10.41
N THR A 260 -2.82 -14.21 -11.13
CA THR A 260 -2.68 -14.37 -12.58
C THR A 260 -1.89 -15.62 -13.00
N GLY A 261 -1.67 -16.57 -12.07
CA GLY A 261 -1.01 -17.86 -12.35
C GLY A 261 0.49 -17.78 -12.53
N ARG A 262 1.15 -16.72 -12.05
CA ARG A 262 2.59 -16.49 -12.15
C ARG A 262 3.26 -16.65 -10.79
N HIS A 263 4.56 -16.91 -10.81
CA HIS A 263 5.34 -17.02 -9.57
C HIS A 263 5.81 -15.65 -9.09
N ALA A 264 5.74 -15.45 -7.76
CA ALA A 264 6.25 -14.25 -7.12
C ALA A 264 7.11 -14.60 -5.91
N LEU A 265 8.23 -13.90 -5.76
CA LEU A 265 9.10 -13.91 -4.58
C LEU A 265 9.01 -12.56 -3.91
N VAL A 266 8.51 -12.50 -2.68
CA VAL A 266 8.44 -11.27 -1.90
C VAL A 266 9.49 -11.31 -0.79
N VAL A 267 10.36 -10.32 -0.75
CA VAL A 267 11.41 -10.14 0.27
C VAL A 267 11.08 -8.92 1.12
N TYR A 268 10.96 -9.10 2.42
CA TYR A 268 10.76 -8.01 3.38
C TYR A 268 12.05 -7.72 4.13
N ASP A 269 12.66 -6.59 3.89
CA ASP A 269 13.92 -6.17 4.53
C ASP A 269 13.77 -4.79 5.22
N ASP A 270 13.48 -4.72 6.54
CA ASP A 270 13.22 -5.83 7.44
C ASP A 270 11.92 -5.64 8.25
N LEU A 271 11.31 -6.73 8.66
CA LEU A 271 10.08 -6.71 9.46
C LEU A 271 10.27 -6.20 10.90
N SER A 272 11.50 -6.16 11.42
CA SER A 272 11.78 -5.55 12.73
C SER A 272 11.47 -4.05 12.72
N LYS A 273 11.81 -3.37 11.63
CA LYS A 273 11.50 -1.94 11.46
C LYS A 273 10.01 -1.69 11.21
N GLN A 274 9.35 -2.63 10.53
CA GLN A 274 7.89 -2.59 10.41
C GLN A 274 7.22 -2.72 11.78
N ALA A 275 7.68 -3.63 12.65
CA ALA A 275 7.16 -3.80 14.00
C ALA A 275 7.36 -2.52 14.86
N VAL A 276 8.48 -1.81 14.69
CA VAL A 276 8.68 -0.50 15.34
C VAL A 276 7.66 0.51 14.85
N ALA A 277 7.45 0.61 13.54
CA ALA A 277 6.45 1.50 12.95
C ALA A 277 5.02 1.15 13.40
N TYR A 278 4.68 -0.14 13.47
CA TYR A 278 3.39 -0.61 14.01
C TYR A 278 3.18 -0.15 15.46
N ARG A 279 4.20 -0.31 16.31
CA ARG A 279 4.14 0.12 17.71
C ARG A 279 3.94 1.64 17.80
N GLU A 280 4.67 2.42 17.01
CA GLU A 280 4.56 3.87 16.94
C GLU A 280 3.12 4.30 16.61
N VAL A 281 2.56 3.76 15.53
CA VAL A 281 1.16 4.03 15.12
C VAL A 281 0.16 3.59 16.20
N SER A 282 0.35 2.40 16.78
CA SER A 282 -0.56 1.85 17.80
C SER A 282 -0.58 2.70 19.08
N LEU A 283 0.58 3.17 19.55
CA LEU A 283 0.69 4.01 20.75
C LEU A 283 -0.02 5.34 20.57
N ILE A 284 0.13 5.98 19.40
CA ILE A 284 -0.51 7.26 19.10
C ILE A 284 -2.04 7.08 19.03
N LEU A 285 -2.50 5.98 18.45
CA LEU A 285 -3.93 5.63 18.40
C LEU A 285 -4.48 5.09 19.74
N ARG A 286 -3.65 5.01 20.79
CA ARG A 286 -4.01 4.42 22.10
C ARG A 286 -4.50 2.97 21.99
N ARG A 287 -4.01 2.22 21.02
CA ARG A 287 -4.26 0.79 20.86
C ARG A 287 -3.19 -0.03 21.58
N PRO A 288 -3.47 -1.29 21.94
CA PRO A 288 -2.42 -2.20 22.40
C PRO A 288 -1.30 -2.31 21.37
N SER A 289 -0.06 -2.23 21.81
CA SER A 289 1.12 -2.20 20.92
C SER A 289 1.71 -3.58 20.59
N GLY A 290 0.93 -4.64 20.75
CA GLY A 290 1.35 -6.00 20.44
C GLY A 290 0.90 -7.00 21.47
#